data_30c310bc159ecee0bf87ea63c61cb81f
#
_entry.id   30c310bc159ecee0bf87ea63c61cb81f
#
_cell.length_a   1.000
_cell.length_b   1.000
_cell.length_c   1.000
_cell.angle_alpha   90.00
_cell.angle_beta   90.00
_cell.angle_gamma   90.00
#
_symmetry.space_group_name_H-M   'P 1'
#
loop_
_entity.id
_entity.type
_entity.pdbx_description
1 polymer ?
#
loop_
_entity_poly.entity_id
_entity_poly.type
_entity_poly.pdbx_seq_one_letter_code
_entity_poly.pdbx_strand_id
1 'polypeptide(L)'
;MDDLEALGAQYKKLCQIYDYIDLRITSMADGVFQCQVPLNDKTGNHLKIMHASVLFAIGEVLGGMVHHKYVADPARFQPVVRDLKIDFKAPAMTTITAEAVFAPSAAAEMNQQLEATGRYDYALAAKLTDTQGQIVAETLGQYAIRDFRKKA
;
A
#
# COMPACT_ATOMS: atom_id res chain seq x y z
N MET A 1 0.86 19.44 5.89
CA MET A 1 0.84 18.80 4.55
C MET A 1 1.98 17.80 4.53
N ASP A 2 1.69 16.55 4.27
CA ASP A 2 2.74 15.52 4.21
C ASP A 2 3.63 15.80 2.98
N ASP A 3 4.94 15.78 3.17
CA ASP A 3 5.89 15.81 2.06
C ASP A 3 5.93 14.40 1.43
N LEU A 4 5.12 14.20 0.40
CA LEU A 4 4.95 12.89 -0.25
C LEU A 4 6.22 12.42 -0.96
N GLU A 5 7.04 13.34 -1.45
CA GLU A 5 8.32 13.01 -2.08
C GLU A 5 9.32 12.49 -1.04
N ALA A 6 9.46 13.18 0.09
CA ALA A 6 10.31 12.74 1.18
C ALA A 6 9.84 11.39 1.76
N LEU A 7 8.53 11.20 1.87
CA LEU A 7 7.95 9.93 2.31
C LEU A 7 8.25 8.79 1.32
N GLY A 8 8.08 9.04 0.02
CA GLY A 8 8.45 8.07 -1.03
C GLY A 8 9.93 7.69 -0.96
N ALA A 9 10.82 8.65 -0.74
CA ALA A 9 12.25 8.40 -0.55
C ALA A 9 12.52 7.55 0.70
N GLN A 10 11.77 7.76 1.78
CA GLN A 10 11.86 6.94 2.99
C GLN A 10 11.44 5.48 2.73
N TYR A 11 10.33 5.25 2.02
CA TYR A 11 9.87 3.91 1.64
C TYR A 11 10.91 3.17 0.80
N LYS A 12 11.54 3.85 -0.16
CA LYS A 12 12.62 3.30 -0.99
C LYS A 12 13.85 2.89 -0.17
N LYS A 13 14.17 3.63 0.88
CA LYS A 13 15.26 3.27 1.81
C LYS A 13 14.91 2.08 2.70
N LEU A 14 13.67 1.97 3.12
CA LEU A 14 13.21 0.86 3.97
C LEU A 14 13.16 -0.46 3.22
N CYS A 15 12.84 -0.44 1.93
CA CYS A 15 12.60 -1.64 1.15
C CYS A 15 13.11 -1.45 -0.29
N GLN A 16 14.16 -2.19 -0.65
CA GLN A 16 14.83 -2.04 -1.96
C GLN A 16 13.91 -2.31 -3.15
N ILE A 17 12.88 -3.15 -2.98
CA ILE A 17 11.92 -3.38 -4.07
C ILE A 17 11.18 -2.09 -4.44
N TYR A 18 10.87 -1.24 -3.48
CA TYR A 18 10.19 0.03 -3.76
C TYR A 18 11.09 1.01 -4.52
N ASP A 19 12.40 0.97 -4.25
CA ASP A 19 13.37 1.73 -5.03
C ASP A 19 13.51 1.18 -6.44
N TYR A 20 13.61 -0.14 -6.58
CA TYR A 20 13.77 -0.82 -7.87
C TYR A 20 12.60 -0.54 -8.82
N ILE A 21 11.35 -0.55 -8.32
CA ILE A 21 10.17 -0.28 -9.14
C ILE A 21 9.82 1.20 -9.27
N ASP A 22 10.62 2.08 -8.66
CA ASP A 22 10.38 3.54 -8.60
C ASP A 22 8.98 3.88 -8.04
N LEU A 23 8.65 3.31 -6.88
CA LEU A 23 7.41 3.60 -6.18
C LEU A 23 7.33 5.08 -5.82
N ARG A 24 6.21 5.71 -6.16
CA ARG A 24 5.92 7.12 -5.84
C ARG A 24 4.63 7.19 -5.04
N ILE A 25 4.65 7.84 -3.89
CA ILE A 25 3.45 8.10 -3.09
C ILE A 25 2.82 9.38 -3.60
N THR A 26 1.55 9.32 -3.98
CA THR A 26 0.84 10.44 -4.62
C THR A 26 -0.32 11.00 -3.81
N SER A 27 -0.84 10.25 -2.82
CA SER A 27 -1.82 10.76 -1.85
C SER A 27 -1.77 9.99 -0.54
N MET A 28 -1.99 10.71 0.56
CA MET A 28 -2.31 10.19 1.90
C MET A 28 -3.28 11.15 2.62
N ALA A 29 -4.12 11.85 1.86
CA ALA A 29 -5.04 12.85 2.38
C ALA A 29 -6.49 12.34 2.39
N ASP A 30 -7.25 12.78 3.38
CA ASP A 30 -8.70 12.56 3.48
C ASP A 30 -9.12 11.08 3.42
N GLY A 31 -8.26 10.18 3.89
CA GLY A 31 -8.50 8.73 3.85
C GLY A 31 -8.24 8.09 2.49
N VAL A 32 -7.74 8.83 1.51
CA VAL A 32 -7.36 8.33 0.18
C VAL A 32 -5.86 8.07 0.14
N PHE A 33 -5.49 6.81 -0.10
CA PHE A 33 -4.10 6.37 -0.20
C PHE A 33 -3.81 6.00 -1.64
N GLN A 34 -2.82 6.66 -2.24
CA GLN A 34 -2.42 6.41 -3.62
C GLN A 34 -0.91 6.27 -3.75
N CYS A 35 -0.50 5.36 -4.62
CA CYS A 35 0.86 5.28 -5.12
C CYS A 35 0.88 4.99 -6.61
N GLN A 36 2.01 5.26 -7.25
CA GLN A 36 2.23 5.05 -8.68
C GLN A 36 3.54 4.33 -8.93
N VAL A 37 3.58 3.56 -10.02
CA VAL A 37 4.79 2.96 -10.56
C VAL A 37 4.79 3.14 -12.08
N PRO A 38 5.91 3.61 -12.67
CA PRO A 38 6.03 3.75 -14.12
C PRO A 38 6.22 2.38 -14.79
N LEU A 39 5.73 2.26 -16.02
CA LEU A 39 6.07 1.13 -16.89
C LEU A 39 7.41 1.41 -17.58
N ASN A 40 8.39 0.54 -17.37
CA ASN A 40 9.72 0.61 -17.99
C ASN A 40 10.35 -0.81 -18.03
N ASP A 41 11.62 -0.91 -18.40
CA ASP A 41 12.31 -2.19 -18.50
C ASP A 41 12.44 -2.94 -17.17
N LYS A 42 12.41 -2.24 -16.03
CA LYS A 42 12.47 -2.87 -14.69
C LYS A 42 11.11 -3.40 -14.23
N THR A 43 10.03 -2.78 -14.65
CA THR A 43 8.67 -3.09 -14.20
C THR A 43 7.86 -3.89 -15.21
N GLY A 44 8.31 -3.93 -16.46
CA GLY A 44 7.68 -4.68 -17.54
C GLY A 44 8.07 -6.15 -17.56
N ASN A 45 7.21 -6.96 -18.20
CA ASN A 45 7.47 -8.36 -18.46
C ASN A 45 7.88 -8.57 -19.95
N HIS A 46 7.98 -9.83 -20.38
CA HIS A 46 8.33 -10.22 -21.76
C HIS A 46 7.32 -9.71 -22.81
N LEU A 47 6.10 -9.37 -22.43
CA LEU A 47 5.06 -8.78 -23.29
C LEU A 47 5.10 -7.25 -23.32
N LYS A 48 6.06 -6.62 -22.63
CA LYS A 48 6.15 -5.15 -22.47
C LYS A 48 4.96 -4.52 -21.76
N ILE A 49 4.27 -5.28 -20.92
CA ILE A 49 3.26 -4.79 -19.99
C ILE A 49 3.77 -4.92 -18.56
N MET A 50 3.17 -4.22 -17.60
CA MET A 50 3.63 -4.27 -16.22
C MET A 50 3.52 -5.69 -15.65
N HIS A 51 4.59 -6.15 -15.03
CA HIS A 51 4.67 -7.50 -14.47
C HIS A 51 3.66 -7.67 -13.32
N ALA A 52 3.04 -8.83 -13.24
CA ALA A 52 2.05 -9.17 -12.22
C ALA A 52 2.58 -8.96 -10.79
N SER A 53 3.84 -9.26 -10.53
CA SER A 53 4.46 -9.04 -9.21
C SER A 53 4.58 -7.56 -8.84
N VAL A 54 4.76 -6.66 -9.81
CA VAL A 54 4.78 -5.22 -9.58
C VAL A 54 3.38 -4.72 -9.24
N LEU A 55 2.36 -5.18 -9.96
CA LEU A 55 0.95 -4.87 -9.66
C LEU A 55 0.58 -5.37 -8.25
N PHE A 56 1.02 -6.56 -7.86
CA PHE A 56 0.86 -7.06 -6.50
C PHE A 56 1.52 -6.14 -5.47
N ALA A 57 2.76 -5.73 -5.69
CA ALA A 57 3.52 -4.90 -4.76
C ALA A 57 2.86 -3.53 -4.51
N ILE A 58 2.33 -2.88 -5.56
CA ILE A 58 1.67 -1.58 -5.40
C ILE A 58 0.29 -1.67 -4.75
N GLY A 59 -0.39 -2.79 -4.89
CA GLY A 59 -1.63 -3.07 -4.14
C GLY A 59 -1.34 -3.33 -2.65
N GLU A 60 -0.28 -4.08 -2.37
CA GLU A 60 0.12 -4.48 -1.03
C GLU A 60 0.60 -3.30 -0.17
N VAL A 61 1.40 -2.40 -0.71
CA VAL A 61 2.00 -1.29 0.04
C VAL A 61 0.98 -0.32 0.64
N LEU A 62 -0.22 -0.26 0.08
CA LEU A 62 -1.27 0.64 0.56
C LEU A 62 -1.66 0.38 2.03
N GLY A 63 -1.63 -0.88 2.47
CA GLY A 63 -1.84 -1.21 3.88
C GLY A 63 -0.75 -0.65 4.80
N GLY A 64 0.50 -0.67 4.35
CA GLY A 64 1.61 -0.03 5.05
C GLY A 64 1.46 1.49 5.12
N MET A 65 0.90 2.11 4.08
CA MET A 65 0.62 3.55 4.08
C MET A 65 -0.47 3.94 5.09
N VAL A 66 -1.52 3.11 5.21
CA VAL A 66 -2.56 3.29 6.24
C VAL A 66 -1.95 3.22 7.64
N HIS A 67 -1.11 2.22 7.90
CA HIS A 67 -0.37 2.09 9.15
C HIS A 67 0.48 3.35 9.44
N HIS A 68 1.27 3.78 8.48
CA HIS A 68 2.14 4.95 8.62
C HIS A 68 1.36 6.21 8.99
N LYS A 69 0.18 6.40 8.39
CA LYS A 69 -0.64 7.61 8.60
C LYS A 69 -1.37 7.62 9.93
N TYR A 70 -1.89 6.48 10.36
CA TYR A 70 -2.90 6.44 11.42
C TYR A 70 -2.46 5.78 12.72
N VAL A 71 -1.42 4.96 12.73
CA VAL A 71 -0.94 4.34 13.96
C VAL A 71 -0.15 5.33 14.81
N ALA A 72 -0.60 5.57 16.03
CA ALA A 72 -0.03 6.58 16.91
C ALA A 72 1.38 6.23 17.43
N ASP A 73 1.65 4.93 17.64
CA ASP A 73 2.97 4.42 18.04
C ASP A 73 3.48 3.37 17.02
N PRO A 74 3.98 3.81 15.85
CA PRO A 74 4.41 2.91 14.80
C PRO A 74 5.71 2.16 15.12
N ALA A 75 6.46 2.58 16.12
CA ALA A 75 7.63 1.84 16.58
C ALA A 75 7.24 0.59 17.36
N ARG A 76 6.13 0.64 18.06
CA ARG A 76 5.59 -0.47 18.87
C ARG A 76 4.70 -1.39 18.06
N PHE A 77 3.75 -0.80 17.33
CA PHE A 77 2.73 -1.54 16.58
C PHE A 77 3.14 -1.63 15.12
N GLN A 78 3.47 -2.83 14.66
CA GLN A 78 4.01 -3.07 13.32
C GLN A 78 2.98 -3.74 12.40
N PRO A 79 2.95 -3.37 11.11
CA PRO A 79 2.03 -3.98 10.16
C PRO A 79 2.61 -5.29 9.62
N VAL A 80 1.72 -6.23 9.35
CA VAL A 80 2.01 -7.43 8.57
C VAL A 80 0.88 -7.70 7.60
N VAL A 81 1.21 -8.20 6.43
CA VAL A 81 0.23 -8.70 5.45
C VAL A 81 -0.06 -10.15 5.77
N ARG A 82 -1.34 -10.51 5.87
CA ARG A 82 -1.77 -11.88 6.09
C ARG A 82 -2.17 -12.58 4.80
N ASP A 83 -2.80 -11.82 3.91
CA ASP A 83 -3.38 -12.31 2.67
C ASP A 83 -3.53 -11.14 1.70
N LEU A 84 -3.30 -11.38 0.42
CA LEU A 84 -3.65 -10.43 -0.63
C LEU A 84 -4.08 -11.18 -1.87
N LYS A 85 -5.33 -11.00 -2.23
CA LYS A 85 -5.88 -11.45 -3.50
C LYS A 85 -5.77 -10.35 -4.53
N ILE A 86 -5.34 -10.70 -5.74
CA ILE A 86 -5.35 -9.81 -6.90
C ILE A 86 -6.12 -10.45 -8.05
N ASP A 87 -6.99 -9.66 -8.68
CA ASP A 87 -7.70 -10.01 -9.91
C ASP A 87 -7.19 -9.11 -11.03
N PHE A 88 -6.61 -9.69 -12.07
CA PHE A 88 -6.15 -8.98 -13.26
C PHE A 88 -7.31 -8.82 -14.25
N LYS A 89 -7.59 -7.56 -14.66
CA LYS A 89 -8.74 -7.21 -15.50
C LYS A 89 -8.35 -6.86 -16.94
N ALA A 90 -7.19 -6.21 -17.12
CA ALA A 90 -6.70 -5.75 -18.41
C ALA A 90 -5.17 -5.65 -18.40
N PRO A 91 -4.51 -5.66 -19.58
CA PRO A 91 -3.07 -5.41 -19.67
C PRO A 91 -2.70 -4.02 -19.12
N ALA A 92 -1.70 -3.96 -18.26
CA ALA A 92 -1.19 -2.70 -17.68
C ALA A 92 -0.09 -2.14 -18.59
N MET A 93 -0.44 -1.22 -19.47
CA MET A 93 0.40 -0.73 -20.56
C MET A 93 0.92 0.69 -20.38
N THR A 94 0.73 1.28 -19.20
CA THR A 94 1.14 2.64 -18.86
C THR A 94 1.65 2.68 -17.42
N THR A 95 1.98 3.87 -16.91
CA THR A 95 2.10 4.11 -15.47
C THR A 95 0.81 3.65 -14.79
N ILE A 96 0.91 2.91 -13.70
CA ILE A 96 -0.24 2.42 -12.93
C ILE A 96 -0.33 3.13 -11.60
N THR A 97 -1.54 3.56 -11.28
CA THR A 97 -1.92 4.13 -9.97
C THR A 97 -2.70 3.09 -9.17
N ALA A 98 -2.26 2.78 -7.97
CA ALA A 98 -3.01 2.01 -7.00
C ALA A 98 -3.66 2.95 -5.99
N GLU A 99 -4.95 2.76 -5.73
CA GLU A 99 -5.73 3.58 -4.81
C GLU A 99 -6.56 2.71 -3.89
N ALA A 100 -6.55 3.08 -2.61
CA ALA A 100 -7.44 2.52 -1.58
C ALA A 100 -8.00 3.64 -0.69
N VAL A 101 -9.13 3.36 -0.06
CA VAL A 101 -9.77 4.26 0.91
C VAL A 101 -9.81 3.59 2.27
N PHE A 102 -9.31 4.31 3.28
CA PHE A 102 -9.46 3.93 4.69
C PHE A 102 -9.99 5.14 5.46
N ALA A 103 -11.18 4.99 6.05
CA ALA A 103 -11.87 6.11 6.69
C ALA A 103 -11.06 6.70 7.85
N PRO A 104 -10.80 8.02 7.87
CA PRO A 104 -10.09 8.65 8.99
C PRO A 104 -10.78 8.42 10.34
N SER A 105 -12.10 8.27 10.35
CA SER A 105 -12.89 7.98 11.55
C SER A 105 -12.55 6.62 12.20
N ALA A 106 -12.00 5.67 11.44
CA ALA A 106 -11.57 4.38 11.98
C ALA A 106 -10.23 4.43 12.74
N ALA A 107 -9.47 5.52 12.59
CA ALA A 107 -8.14 5.63 13.20
C ALA A 107 -8.19 5.66 14.73
N ALA A 108 -9.17 6.32 15.33
CA ALA A 108 -9.34 6.38 16.79
C ALA A 108 -9.64 5.00 17.38
N GLU A 109 -10.57 4.27 16.78
CA GLU A 109 -10.91 2.89 17.15
C GLU A 109 -9.69 1.97 17.00
N MET A 110 -8.97 2.07 15.90
CA MET A 110 -7.73 1.31 15.64
C MET A 110 -6.74 1.49 16.80
N ASN A 111 -6.42 2.73 17.15
CA ASN A 111 -5.44 3.02 18.20
C ASN A 111 -5.93 2.59 19.58
N GLN A 112 -7.22 2.77 19.88
CA GLN A 112 -7.81 2.30 21.13
C GLN A 112 -7.71 0.77 21.25
N GLN A 113 -8.03 0.04 20.20
CA GLN A 113 -7.95 -1.41 20.20
C GLN A 113 -6.50 -1.91 20.29
N LEU A 114 -5.56 -1.23 19.61
CA LEU A 114 -4.13 -1.55 19.69
C LEU A 114 -3.61 -1.40 21.12
N GLU A 115 -3.94 -0.32 21.80
CA GLU A 115 -3.52 -0.13 23.20
C GLU A 115 -4.15 -1.15 24.15
N ALA A 116 -5.42 -1.48 23.95
CA ALA A 116 -6.15 -2.43 24.81
C ALA A 116 -5.70 -3.87 24.60
N THR A 117 -5.44 -4.30 23.36
CA THR A 117 -5.26 -5.71 23.00
C THR A 117 -3.92 -6.04 22.35
N GLY A 118 -3.18 -5.04 21.86
CA GLY A 118 -1.96 -5.22 21.06
C GLY A 118 -2.22 -5.72 19.63
N ARG A 119 -3.47 -5.69 19.16
CA ARG A 119 -3.90 -6.28 17.88
C ARG A 119 -4.95 -5.42 17.21
N TYR A 120 -4.82 -5.28 15.90
CA TYR A 120 -5.87 -4.75 15.03
C TYR A 120 -5.77 -5.40 13.65
N ASP A 121 -6.89 -5.89 13.13
CA ASP A 121 -6.97 -6.50 11.79
C ASP A 121 -7.91 -5.65 10.92
N TYR A 122 -7.55 -5.47 9.65
CA TYR A 122 -8.37 -4.74 8.69
C TYR A 122 -8.20 -5.27 7.28
N ALA A 123 -9.27 -5.15 6.50
CA ALA A 123 -9.27 -5.42 5.07
C ALA A 123 -9.16 -4.10 4.30
N LEU A 124 -8.45 -4.13 3.18
CA LEU A 124 -8.30 -2.97 2.31
C LEU A 124 -8.46 -3.41 0.85
N ALA A 125 -9.50 -2.90 0.20
CA ALA A 125 -9.70 -3.06 -1.23
C ALA A 125 -9.00 -1.93 -1.98
N ALA A 126 -8.37 -2.26 -3.11
CA ALA A 126 -7.72 -1.27 -3.96
C ALA A 126 -8.07 -1.46 -5.43
N LYS A 127 -8.06 -0.37 -6.17
CA LYS A 127 -8.16 -0.33 -7.62
C LYS A 127 -6.82 0.10 -8.20
N LEU A 128 -6.37 -0.62 -9.23
CA LEU A 128 -5.17 -0.31 -9.98
C LEU A 128 -5.62 0.17 -11.36
N THR A 129 -5.29 1.41 -11.70
CA THR A 129 -5.77 2.06 -12.92
C THR A 129 -4.61 2.54 -13.78
N ASP A 130 -4.81 2.53 -15.09
CA ASP A 130 -3.89 3.13 -16.05
C ASP A 130 -4.08 4.65 -16.16
N THR A 131 -3.29 5.31 -17.01
CA THR A 131 -3.36 6.75 -17.20
C THR A 131 -4.64 7.24 -17.88
N GLN A 132 -5.46 6.35 -18.40
CA GLN A 132 -6.78 6.65 -19.00
C GLN A 132 -7.94 6.34 -18.02
N GLY A 133 -7.63 5.90 -16.79
CA GLY A 133 -8.62 5.56 -15.78
C GLY A 133 -9.22 4.16 -15.94
N GLN A 134 -8.69 3.33 -16.85
CA GLN A 134 -9.11 1.93 -16.97
C GLN A 134 -8.61 1.12 -15.78
N ILE A 135 -9.47 0.33 -15.17
CA ILE A 135 -9.07 -0.61 -14.12
C ILE A 135 -8.33 -1.79 -14.78
N VAL A 136 -7.06 -1.95 -14.43
CA VAL A 136 -6.21 -3.07 -14.92
C VAL A 136 -6.14 -4.21 -13.92
N ALA A 137 -6.33 -3.93 -12.65
CA ALA A 137 -6.42 -4.94 -11.59
C ALA A 137 -7.17 -4.41 -10.36
N GLU A 138 -7.64 -5.32 -9.53
CA GLU A 138 -8.20 -5.01 -8.21
C GLU A 138 -7.54 -5.91 -7.18
N THR A 139 -7.28 -5.36 -5.98
CA THR A 139 -6.75 -6.13 -4.86
C THR A 139 -7.66 -6.09 -3.65
N LEU A 140 -7.64 -7.15 -2.87
CA LEU A 140 -8.22 -7.20 -1.53
C LEU A 140 -7.16 -7.77 -0.59
N GLY A 141 -6.66 -6.93 0.31
CA GLY A 141 -5.64 -7.30 1.28
C GLY A 141 -6.22 -7.48 2.68
N GLN A 142 -5.75 -8.50 3.38
CA GLN A 142 -5.99 -8.70 4.81
C GLN A 142 -4.72 -8.31 5.56
N TYR A 143 -4.80 -7.26 6.36
CA TYR A 143 -3.69 -6.71 7.10
C TYR A 143 -3.88 -6.91 8.59
N ALA A 144 -2.77 -7.01 9.30
CA ALA A 144 -2.75 -7.11 10.74
C ALA A 144 -1.72 -6.15 11.31
N ILE A 145 -2.06 -5.51 12.42
CA ILE A 145 -1.11 -4.73 13.21
C ILE A 145 -0.92 -5.44 14.54
N ARG A 146 0.33 -5.57 14.99
CA ARG A 146 0.69 -6.32 16.19
C ARG A 146 1.69 -5.56 17.05
N ASP A 147 1.59 -5.75 18.37
CA ASP A 147 2.60 -5.28 19.34
C ASP A 147 3.81 -6.22 19.31
N PHE A 148 4.89 -5.79 18.68
CA PHE A 148 6.13 -6.58 18.58
C PHE A 148 7.00 -6.54 19.82
N ARG A 149 6.67 -5.72 20.83
CA ARG A 149 7.35 -5.74 22.13
C ARG A 149 6.90 -6.92 22.99
N LYS A 150 5.69 -7.40 22.82
CA LYS A 150 5.17 -8.59 23.50
C LYS A 150 5.64 -9.84 22.75
N LYS A 151 6.90 -10.22 22.94
CA LYS A 151 7.29 -11.61 22.69
C LYS A 151 6.66 -12.45 23.78
N ALA A 152 5.82 -13.38 23.37
CA ALA A 152 5.31 -14.42 24.26
C ALA A 152 6.45 -15.21 24.88
#